data_50af77d2199fcca2f6495a4107980042
#
_entry.id   50af77d2199fcca2f6495a4107980042
#
_cell.length_a   1.000
_cell.length_b   1.000
_cell.length_c   1.000
_cell.angle_alpha   90.00
_cell.angle_beta   90.00
_cell.angle_gamma   90.00
#
_symmetry.space_group_name_H-M   'P 1'
#
loop_
_entity.id
_entity.type
_entity.pdbx_description
1 polymer ?
#
loop_
_entity_poly.entity_id
_entity_poly.type
_entity_poly.pdbx_seq_one_letter_code
_entity_poly.pdbx_strand_id
1 'polypeptide(L)'
;MTEMTGWVSPKYAGEKKELEAVYESNLRYLERILKLCKSRNITFNVVITPVHKNFYSQTTREQRNVMYQFLYDAKREYPHLNILDFFSDSRFSDNDFQDLNHLSEVGADKISKILRDTIKG
;
A
#
# COMPACT_ATOMS: atom_id res chain seq x y z
N MET A 1 -7.04 -10.46 13.49
CA MET A 1 -6.97 -10.02 12.10
C MET A 1 -7.65 -8.68 11.95
N THR A 2 -7.10 -7.85 11.13
CA THR A 2 -7.57 -6.48 10.95
C THR A 2 -8.79 -6.44 10.03
N GLU A 3 -9.84 -5.77 10.44
CA GLU A 3 -11.04 -5.64 9.63
C GLU A 3 -10.85 -4.65 8.49
N MET A 4 -11.45 -4.94 7.35
CA MET A 4 -11.42 -4.05 6.19
C MET A 4 -12.46 -2.94 6.22
N THR A 5 -13.24 -2.84 7.28
CA THR A 5 -14.40 -1.95 7.32
C THR A 5 -14.09 -0.51 6.93
N GLY A 6 -12.92 0.00 7.33
CA GLY A 6 -12.51 1.35 7.05
C GLY A 6 -12.18 1.62 5.58
N TRP A 7 -11.96 0.57 4.78
CA TRP A 7 -11.55 0.70 3.38
C TRP A 7 -12.65 0.35 2.40
N VAL A 8 -13.79 -0.11 2.88
CA VAL A 8 -14.92 -0.46 2.03
C VAL A 8 -15.70 0.79 1.70
N SER A 9 -15.85 1.08 0.40
CA SER A 9 -16.68 2.17 -0.08
C SER A 9 -18.15 1.90 0.31
N PRO A 10 -18.93 2.93 0.63
CA PRO A 10 -20.38 2.77 0.86
C PRO A 10 -21.08 1.99 -0.24
N LYS A 11 -20.62 2.11 -1.47
CA LYS A 11 -21.13 1.36 -2.62
C LYS A 11 -21.09 -0.16 -2.41
N TYR A 12 -20.10 -0.64 -1.65
CA TYR A 12 -19.86 -2.07 -1.45
C TYR A 12 -20.28 -2.57 -0.07
N ALA A 13 -20.96 -1.76 0.72
CA ALA A 13 -21.33 -2.13 2.09
C ALA A 13 -22.14 -3.43 2.16
N GLY A 14 -23.02 -3.70 1.17
CA GLY A 14 -23.81 -4.92 1.09
C GLY A 14 -22.99 -6.17 0.72
N GLU A 15 -21.78 -6.00 0.22
CA GLU A 15 -20.91 -7.06 -0.25
C GLU A 15 -19.74 -7.30 0.71
N LYS A 16 -19.84 -6.80 1.93
CA LYS A 16 -18.74 -6.82 2.90
C LYS A 16 -18.16 -8.21 3.12
N LYS A 17 -19.00 -9.24 3.26
CA LYS A 17 -18.53 -10.61 3.49
C LYS A 17 -17.70 -11.13 2.33
N GLU A 18 -18.11 -10.85 1.11
CA GLU A 18 -17.37 -11.26 -0.09
C GLU A 18 -16.04 -10.54 -0.18
N LEU A 19 -16.03 -9.24 0.14
CA LEU A 19 -14.80 -8.45 0.15
C LEU A 19 -13.82 -8.93 1.23
N GLU A 20 -14.31 -9.29 2.41
CA GLU A 20 -13.47 -9.85 3.47
C GLU A 20 -12.85 -11.18 3.06
N ALA A 21 -13.62 -12.04 2.38
CA ALA A 21 -13.11 -13.32 1.89
C ALA A 21 -12.01 -13.12 0.84
N VAL A 22 -12.18 -12.16 -0.07
CA VAL A 22 -11.16 -11.81 -1.06
C VAL A 22 -9.92 -11.25 -0.36
N TYR A 23 -10.10 -10.40 0.63
CA TYR A 23 -9.00 -9.82 1.40
C TYR A 23 -8.18 -10.92 2.08
N GLU A 24 -8.83 -11.85 2.76
CA GLU A 24 -8.14 -12.97 3.41
C GLU A 24 -7.40 -13.86 2.42
N SER A 25 -8.01 -14.11 1.27
CA SER A 25 -7.36 -14.87 0.20
C SER A 25 -6.09 -14.16 -0.29
N ASN A 26 -6.17 -12.84 -0.50
CA ASN A 26 -5.05 -12.04 -0.94
C ASN A 26 -3.92 -12.01 0.11
N LEU A 27 -4.29 -11.97 1.39
CA LEU A 27 -3.30 -12.05 2.47
C LEU A 27 -2.54 -13.38 2.43
N ARG A 28 -3.23 -14.48 2.19
CA ARG A 28 -2.59 -15.79 2.09
C ARG A 28 -1.62 -15.85 0.92
N TYR A 29 -1.98 -15.28 -0.22
CA TYR A 29 -1.08 -15.22 -1.38
C TYR A 29 0.14 -14.35 -1.09
N LEU A 30 -0.07 -13.20 -0.45
CA LEU A 30 1.04 -12.33 -0.05
C LEU A 30 1.98 -13.05 0.91
N GLU A 31 1.46 -13.77 1.89
CA GLU A 31 2.27 -14.55 2.81
C GLU A 31 3.11 -15.61 2.09
N ARG A 32 2.54 -16.25 1.08
CA ARG A 32 3.28 -17.22 0.25
C ARG A 32 4.45 -16.56 -0.47
N ILE A 33 4.23 -15.37 -1.02
CA ILE A 33 5.27 -14.61 -1.69
C ILE A 33 6.37 -14.22 -0.70
N LEU A 34 5.98 -13.73 0.47
CA LEU A 34 6.93 -13.35 1.52
C LEU A 34 7.77 -14.54 2.01
N LYS A 35 7.13 -15.68 2.20
CA LYS A 35 7.83 -16.92 2.58
C LYS A 35 8.82 -17.35 1.52
N LEU A 36 8.43 -17.27 0.26
CA LEU A 36 9.30 -17.61 -0.85
C LEU A 36 10.50 -16.68 -0.91
N CYS A 37 10.28 -15.39 -0.78
CA CYS A 37 11.36 -14.40 -0.75
C CYS A 37 12.31 -14.65 0.41
N LYS A 38 11.76 -14.94 1.59
CA LYS A 38 12.57 -15.24 2.77
C LYS A 38 13.43 -16.49 2.54
N SER A 39 12.83 -17.56 1.99
CA SER A 39 13.53 -18.81 1.75
C SER A 39 14.67 -18.70 0.74
N ARG A 40 14.58 -17.73 -0.17
CA ARG A 40 15.56 -17.51 -1.22
C ARG A 40 16.41 -16.27 -1.01
N ASN A 41 16.30 -15.65 0.15
CA ASN A 41 17.02 -14.43 0.51
C ASN A 41 16.80 -13.30 -0.51
N ILE A 42 15.57 -13.13 -0.96
CA ILE A 42 15.17 -12.09 -1.89
C ILE A 42 14.57 -10.93 -1.09
N THR A 43 15.03 -9.72 -1.35
CA THR A 43 14.44 -8.51 -0.79
C THR A 43 13.10 -8.24 -1.46
N PHE A 44 12.07 -8.02 -0.65
CA PHE A 44 10.74 -7.67 -1.13
C PHE A 44 10.46 -6.20 -0.77
N ASN A 45 10.15 -5.40 -1.77
CA ASN A 45 9.84 -3.98 -1.57
C ASN A 45 8.34 -3.74 -1.75
N VAL A 46 7.67 -3.27 -0.69
CA VAL A 46 6.28 -2.82 -0.76
C VAL A 46 6.29 -1.31 -0.97
N VAL A 47 5.63 -0.88 -2.02
CA VAL A 47 5.50 0.55 -2.33
C VAL A 47 4.08 0.98 -2.01
N ILE A 48 3.94 1.93 -1.08
CA ILE A 48 2.67 2.61 -0.84
C ILE A 48 2.68 3.84 -1.74
N THR A 49 1.85 3.81 -2.77
CA THR A 49 1.83 4.90 -3.75
C THR A 49 1.25 6.17 -3.15
N PRO A 50 1.71 7.34 -3.62
CA PRO A 50 1.18 8.61 -3.13
C PRO A 50 -0.27 8.79 -3.55
N VAL A 51 -1.02 9.52 -2.73
CA VAL A 51 -2.38 9.95 -3.05
C VAL A 51 -2.46 11.46 -2.94
N HIS A 52 -3.42 12.04 -3.67
CA HIS A 52 -3.66 13.47 -3.59
C HIS A 52 -4.07 13.86 -2.17
N LYS A 53 -3.69 15.07 -1.73
CA LYS A 53 -4.02 15.56 -0.38
C LYS A 53 -5.51 15.49 -0.07
N ASN A 54 -6.37 15.69 -1.08
CA ASN A 54 -7.82 15.62 -0.90
C ASN A 54 -8.29 14.19 -0.65
N PHE A 55 -7.63 13.19 -1.23
CA PHE A 55 -7.91 11.79 -0.91
C PHE A 55 -7.45 11.49 0.52
N TYR A 56 -6.23 11.88 0.85
CA TYR A 56 -5.67 11.67 2.19
C TYR A 56 -6.58 12.25 3.27
N SER A 57 -7.09 13.47 3.06
CA SER A 57 -7.98 14.12 4.02
C SER A 57 -9.31 13.39 4.24
N GLN A 58 -9.72 12.57 3.29
CA GLN A 58 -10.93 11.74 3.39
C GLN A 58 -10.68 10.41 4.12
N THR A 59 -9.41 10.03 4.30
CA THR A 59 -9.08 8.83 5.06
C THR A 59 -9.11 9.15 6.55
N THR A 60 -9.52 8.18 7.36
CA THR A 60 -9.47 8.33 8.81
C THR A 60 -8.15 7.84 9.35
N ARG A 61 -7.81 8.28 10.55
CA ARG A 61 -6.64 7.77 11.25
C ARG A 61 -6.73 6.26 11.44
N GLU A 62 -7.93 5.76 11.73
CA GLU A 62 -8.16 4.33 11.92
C GLU A 62 -7.85 3.53 10.66
N GLN A 63 -8.32 4.02 9.51
CA GLN A 63 -8.03 3.37 8.23
C GLN A 63 -6.53 3.29 7.96
N ARG A 64 -5.82 4.39 8.19
CA ARG A 64 -4.36 4.43 7.98
C ARG A 64 -3.64 3.51 8.95
N ASN A 65 -4.07 3.49 10.21
CA ASN A 65 -3.47 2.61 11.22
C ASN A 65 -3.63 1.12 10.88
N VAL A 66 -4.77 0.73 10.32
CA VAL A 66 -5.01 -0.64 9.85
C VAL A 66 -3.95 -1.04 8.82
N MET A 67 -3.73 -0.20 7.83
CA MET A 67 -2.74 -0.44 6.79
C MET A 67 -1.32 -0.56 7.38
N TYR A 68 -0.93 0.40 8.18
CA TYR A 68 0.41 0.43 8.75
C TYR A 68 0.66 -0.71 9.73
N GLN A 69 -0.33 -1.05 10.55
CA GLN A 69 -0.22 -2.17 11.48
C GLN A 69 0.04 -3.48 10.74
N PHE A 70 -0.70 -3.71 9.66
CA PHE A 70 -0.51 -4.90 8.83
C PHE A 70 0.92 -4.96 8.28
N LEU A 71 1.41 -3.85 7.75
CA LEU A 71 2.76 -3.79 7.14
C LEU A 71 3.86 -3.97 8.19
N TYR A 72 3.72 -3.37 9.35
CA TYR A 72 4.71 -3.51 10.42
C TYR A 72 4.73 -4.93 11.01
N ASP A 73 3.57 -5.56 11.12
CA ASP A 73 3.48 -6.95 11.56
C ASP A 73 4.17 -7.87 10.55
N ALA A 74 3.94 -7.63 9.26
CA ALA A 74 4.61 -8.39 8.20
C ALA A 74 6.12 -8.20 8.24
N LYS A 75 6.60 -6.98 8.46
CA LYS A 75 8.03 -6.69 8.52
C LYS A 75 8.71 -7.38 9.71
N ARG A 76 8.03 -7.49 10.84
CA ARG A 76 8.60 -8.21 11.99
C ARG A 76 8.82 -9.68 11.69
N GLU A 77 7.91 -10.29 10.96
CA GLU A 77 8.01 -11.70 10.57
C GLU A 77 8.97 -11.91 9.40
N TYR A 78 9.03 -10.93 8.50
CA TYR A 78 9.83 -10.98 7.28
C TYR A 78 10.78 -9.79 7.21
N PRO A 79 11.97 -9.87 7.87
CA PRO A 79 12.92 -8.74 7.94
C PRO A 79 13.42 -8.26 6.58
N HIS A 80 13.34 -9.10 5.53
CA HIS A 80 13.73 -8.70 4.18
C HIS A 80 12.66 -7.88 3.46
N LEU A 81 11.53 -7.63 4.12
CA LEU A 81 10.50 -6.74 3.60
C LEU A 81 10.90 -5.29 3.86
N ASN A 82 10.95 -4.50 2.79
CA ASN A 82 11.13 -3.05 2.89
C ASN A 82 9.80 -2.35 2.59
N ILE A 83 9.49 -1.33 3.37
CA ILE A 83 8.28 -0.54 3.17
C ILE A 83 8.71 0.84 2.66
N LEU A 84 8.34 1.15 1.41
CA LEU A 84 8.61 2.42 0.77
C LEU A 84 7.30 3.23 0.75
N ASP A 85 7.15 4.10 1.71
CA ASP A 85 5.90 4.81 1.97
C ASP A 85 5.91 6.20 1.35
N PHE A 86 5.07 6.37 0.32
CA PHE A 86 4.86 7.66 -0.34
C PHE A 86 3.43 8.18 -0.14
N PHE A 87 2.67 7.59 0.76
CA PHE A 87 1.23 7.86 0.87
C PHE A 87 0.91 9.34 1.02
N SER A 88 1.60 10.04 1.92
CA SER A 88 1.42 11.47 2.15
C SER A 88 2.69 12.28 1.84
N ASP A 89 3.47 11.81 0.90
CA ASP A 89 4.75 12.42 0.54
C ASP A 89 4.54 13.78 -0.11
N SER A 90 5.11 14.83 0.48
CA SER A 90 4.93 16.22 0.05
C SER A 90 5.60 16.55 -1.29
N ARG A 91 6.42 15.67 -1.83
CA ARG A 91 7.04 15.84 -3.14
C ARG A 91 6.05 15.72 -4.29
N PHE A 92 4.85 15.17 -4.01
CA PHE A 92 3.81 14.99 -5.02
C PHE A 92 2.75 16.08 -4.87
N SER A 93 2.46 16.78 -5.97
CA SER A 93 1.54 17.92 -6.02
C SER A 93 0.44 17.66 -7.07
N ASP A 94 -0.44 18.64 -7.26
CA ASP A 94 -1.63 18.46 -8.10
C ASP A 94 -1.33 17.90 -9.49
N ASN A 95 -0.24 18.35 -10.14
CA ASN A 95 0.11 17.90 -11.48
C ASN A 95 0.60 16.46 -11.54
N ASP A 96 0.92 15.87 -10.41
CA ASP A 96 1.40 14.49 -10.33
C ASP A 96 0.26 13.48 -10.30
N PHE A 97 -0.99 13.95 -10.24
CA PHE A 97 -2.16 13.09 -10.12
C PHE A 97 -3.10 13.24 -11.30
N GLN A 98 -3.59 12.09 -11.78
CA GLN A 98 -4.64 12.02 -12.80
C GLN A 98 -6.02 12.19 -12.14
N ASP A 99 -6.19 11.63 -10.95
CA ASP A 99 -7.34 11.77 -10.08
C ASP A 99 -6.85 11.71 -8.62
N LEU A 100 -7.75 11.53 -7.66
CA LEU A 100 -7.40 11.60 -6.24
C LEU A 100 -6.43 10.52 -5.77
N ASN A 101 -6.38 9.37 -6.45
CA ASN A 101 -5.58 8.24 -6.00
C ASN A 101 -4.77 7.55 -7.10
N HIS A 102 -4.70 8.15 -8.27
CA HIS A 102 -3.88 7.63 -9.37
C HIS A 102 -2.92 8.70 -9.85
N LEU A 103 -1.69 8.29 -10.10
CA LEU A 103 -0.67 9.19 -10.61
C LEU A 103 -0.93 9.52 -12.08
N SER A 104 -0.62 10.76 -12.45
CA SER A 104 -0.52 11.17 -13.84
C SER A 104 0.78 10.61 -14.45
N GLU A 105 0.97 10.81 -15.74
CA GLU A 105 2.22 10.45 -16.40
C GLU A 105 3.42 11.15 -15.74
N VAL A 106 3.24 12.42 -15.39
CA VAL A 106 4.28 13.21 -14.70
C VAL A 106 4.59 12.62 -13.31
N GLY A 107 3.55 12.28 -12.54
CA GLY A 107 3.72 11.68 -11.22
C GLY A 107 4.34 10.28 -11.28
N ALA A 108 3.94 9.49 -12.28
CA ALA A 108 4.51 8.16 -12.48
C ALA A 108 6.00 8.25 -12.83
N ASP A 109 6.39 9.18 -13.68
CA ASP A 109 7.80 9.41 -14.00
C ASP A 109 8.59 9.82 -12.77
N LYS A 110 8.01 10.70 -11.95
CA LYS A 110 8.64 11.16 -10.71
C LYS A 110 8.90 10.00 -9.74
N ILE A 111 7.88 9.19 -9.45
CA ILE A 111 8.05 8.07 -8.51
C ILE A 111 9.01 7.02 -9.06
N SER A 112 9.00 6.79 -10.36
CA SER A 112 9.90 5.83 -10.98
C SER A 112 11.35 6.22 -10.78
N LYS A 113 11.67 7.50 -10.90
CA LYS A 113 13.03 8.01 -10.66
C LYS A 113 13.42 7.89 -9.18
N ILE A 114 12.49 8.21 -8.28
CA ILE A 114 12.74 8.06 -6.85
C ILE A 114 13.01 6.60 -6.49
N LEU A 115 12.17 5.69 -7.01
CA LEU A 115 12.33 4.25 -6.75
C LEU A 115 13.65 3.73 -7.31
N ARG A 116 14.01 4.13 -8.52
CA ARG A 116 15.30 3.75 -9.11
C ARG A 116 16.46 4.11 -8.19
N ASP A 117 16.45 5.32 -7.63
CA ASP A 117 17.53 5.80 -6.78
C ASP A 117 17.48 5.15 -5.38
N THR A 118 16.30 4.80 -4.89
CA THR A 118 16.10 4.20 -3.56
C THR A 118 16.43 2.70 -3.54
N ILE A 119 16.03 1.98 -4.59
CA ILE A 119 16.17 0.51 -4.67
C ILE A 119 17.52 0.11 -5.26
N LYS A 120 18.30 1.06 -5.63
CA LYS A 120 19.57 0.88 -6.27
C LYS A 120 20.52 0.03 -5.43
N GLY A 121 20.96 -1.01 -5.98
CA GLY A 121 21.95 -1.79 -5.36
C GLY A 121 21.78 -3.10 -5.12
#